data_0ef51aeb841772d72a1829520ea478a4
#
_entry.id   0ef51aeb841772d72a1829520ea478a4
#
_cell.length_a   1.000
_cell.length_b   1.000
_cell.length_c   1.000
_cell.angle_alpha   90.00
_cell.angle_beta   90.00
_cell.angle_gamma   90.00
#
_symmetry.space_group_name_H-M   'P 1'
#
loop_
_entity.id
_entity.type
_entity.pdbx_description
1 polymer ?
#
loop_
_entity_poly.entity_id
_entity_poly.type
_entity_poly.pdbx_seq_one_letter_code
_entity_poly.pdbx_strand_id
1 'polypeptide(L)'
;MGNGRQTGGGIQVAPRARIDDGLLDVLVVRQISPTALLAAARELQQLPHDGEYISYWQTPWLEVHPDETIPVNLDGEPLRFATVRYEAVPNAIQLIVPPNCRLISQRPKLNA
;
A
#
# COMPACT_ATOMS: atom_id res chain seq x y z
N MET A 1 2.20 3.24 -2.20
CA MET A 1 2.39 2.61 -0.88
C MET A 1 1.38 3.18 0.11
N GLY A 2 0.85 2.38 0.99
CA GLY A 2 -0.14 2.80 1.97
C GLY A 2 -0.26 1.86 3.15
N ASN A 3 -0.96 2.35 4.18
CA ASN A 3 -1.40 1.56 5.33
C ASN A 3 -2.93 1.39 5.34
N GLY A 4 -3.61 2.02 4.42
CA GLY A 4 -5.05 1.92 4.20
C GLY A 4 -5.35 1.33 2.82
N ARG A 5 -6.56 0.76 2.67
CA ARG A 5 -6.96 0.07 1.43
C ARG A 5 -7.28 1.01 0.28
N GLN A 6 -7.66 2.24 0.58
CA GLN A 6 -8.16 3.21 -0.41
C GLN A 6 -7.32 4.47 -0.44
N THR A 7 -7.26 5.10 -1.60
CA THR A 7 -6.73 6.44 -1.78
C THR A 7 -7.82 7.34 -2.36
N GLY A 8 -7.53 8.63 -2.56
CA GLY A 8 -8.48 9.64 -2.97
C GLY A 8 -9.53 9.14 -3.97
N GLY A 9 -10.79 9.50 -3.75
CA GLY A 9 -11.91 9.06 -4.58
C GLY A 9 -12.41 7.63 -4.36
N GLY A 10 -11.96 6.95 -3.31
CA GLY A 10 -12.41 5.59 -2.97
C GLY A 10 -11.78 4.48 -3.80
N ILE A 11 -10.70 4.76 -4.53
CA ILE A 11 -9.99 3.77 -5.34
C ILE A 11 -9.21 2.82 -4.41
N GLN A 12 -9.44 1.53 -4.55
CA GLN A 12 -8.70 0.51 -3.81
C GLN A 12 -7.34 0.24 -4.45
N VAL A 13 -6.27 0.74 -3.85
CA VAL A 13 -4.89 0.52 -4.30
C VAL A 13 -4.14 -0.52 -3.48
N ALA A 14 -4.62 -0.83 -2.29
CA ALA A 14 -4.03 -1.79 -1.38
C ALA A 14 -5.14 -2.65 -0.71
N PRO A 15 -5.84 -3.51 -1.46
CA PRO A 15 -7.02 -4.23 -0.95
C PRO A 15 -6.69 -5.22 0.18
N ARG A 16 -5.41 -5.60 0.33
CA ARG A 16 -4.93 -6.50 1.40
C ARG A 16 -4.45 -5.76 2.63
N ALA A 17 -4.38 -4.41 2.60
CA ALA A 17 -3.88 -3.61 3.69
C ALA A 17 -4.68 -3.82 4.98
N ARG A 18 -3.96 -3.90 6.08
CA ARG A 18 -4.47 -3.93 7.45
C ARG A 18 -3.78 -2.87 8.27
N ILE A 19 -4.47 -2.31 9.21
CA ILE A 19 -3.92 -1.23 10.03
C ILE A 19 -3.22 -1.72 11.30
N ASP A 20 -3.28 -3.03 11.55
CA ASP A 20 -2.79 -3.67 12.79
C ASP A 20 -1.74 -4.77 12.54
N ASP A 21 -1.25 -4.93 11.32
CA ASP A 21 -0.31 -5.99 10.96
C ASP A 21 1.17 -5.56 10.97
N GLY A 22 1.44 -4.26 11.16
CA GLY A 22 2.79 -3.71 11.15
C GLY A 22 3.44 -3.74 9.77
N LEU A 23 2.66 -3.83 8.71
CA LEU A 23 3.14 -3.89 7.33
C LEU A 23 2.66 -2.67 6.53
N LEU A 24 3.48 -2.29 5.57
CA LEU A 24 3.15 -1.37 4.49
C LEU A 24 2.78 -2.17 3.25
N ASP A 25 1.74 -1.75 2.58
CA ASP A 25 1.35 -2.28 1.28
C ASP A 25 2.00 -1.47 0.18
N VAL A 26 2.78 -2.12 -0.65
CA VAL A 26 3.54 -1.50 -1.73
C VAL A 26 2.97 -1.92 -3.07
N LEU A 27 2.52 -0.95 -3.83
CA LEU A 27 2.08 -1.13 -5.22
C LEU A 27 3.02 -0.35 -6.11
N VAL A 28 3.68 -1.03 -7.02
CA VAL A 28 4.52 -0.43 -8.06
C VAL A 28 3.82 -0.59 -9.40
N VAL A 29 3.66 0.52 -10.08
CA VAL A 29 3.10 0.57 -11.43
C VAL A 29 4.21 1.00 -12.37
N ARG A 30 4.57 0.13 -13.31
CA ARG A 30 5.54 0.44 -14.34
C ARG A 30 4.91 1.30 -15.44
N GLN A 31 5.72 1.89 -16.29
CA GLN A 31 5.21 2.67 -17.41
C GLN A 31 4.35 1.79 -18.32
N ILE A 32 3.13 2.22 -18.59
CA ILE A 32 2.14 1.49 -19.37
C ILE A 32 1.90 2.22 -20.68
N SER A 33 2.03 1.52 -21.80
CA SER A 33 1.60 2.04 -23.10
C SER A 33 0.08 1.96 -23.24
N PRO A 34 -0.55 2.79 -24.10
CA PRO A 34 -2.00 2.73 -24.32
C PRO A 34 -2.50 1.32 -24.74
N THR A 35 -1.68 0.57 -25.49
CA THR A 35 -2.01 -0.78 -25.95
C THR A 35 -1.94 -1.83 -24.85
N ALA A 36 -1.23 -1.56 -23.76
CA ALA A 36 -1.06 -2.47 -22.62
C ALA A 36 -2.04 -2.21 -21.46
N LEU A 37 -2.89 -1.20 -21.56
CA LEU A 37 -3.81 -0.81 -20.49
C LEU A 37 -4.71 -1.95 -20.00
N LEU A 38 -5.21 -2.76 -20.90
CA LEU A 38 -6.08 -3.90 -20.54
C LEU A 38 -5.31 -4.99 -19.79
N ALA A 39 -4.07 -5.27 -20.19
CA ALA A 39 -3.19 -6.22 -19.51
C ALA A 39 -2.81 -5.72 -18.11
N ALA A 40 -2.45 -4.46 -17.99
CA ALA A 40 -2.15 -3.82 -16.71
C ALA A 40 -3.36 -3.80 -15.77
N ALA A 41 -4.57 -3.56 -16.29
CA ALA A 41 -5.80 -3.60 -15.50
C ALA A 41 -6.09 -5.03 -14.97
N ARG A 42 -5.80 -6.06 -15.74
CA ARG A 42 -5.92 -7.46 -15.28
C ARG A 42 -4.91 -7.78 -14.18
N GLU A 43 -3.66 -7.35 -14.35
CA GLU A 43 -2.64 -7.51 -13.31
C GLU A 43 -3.01 -6.78 -12.03
N LEU A 44 -3.58 -5.58 -12.12
CA LEU A 44 -4.05 -4.83 -10.95
C LEU A 44 -5.14 -5.57 -10.17
N GLN A 45 -5.99 -6.34 -10.84
CA GLN A 45 -6.98 -7.19 -10.18
C GLN A 45 -6.36 -8.42 -9.52
N GLN A 46 -5.29 -8.96 -10.09
CA GLN A 46 -4.59 -10.15 -9.57
C GLN A 46 -3.57 -9.82 -8.49
N LEU A 47 -3.01 -8.60 -8.50
CA LEU A 47 -1.96 -8.12 -7.60
C LEU A 47 -0.78 -9.10 -7.53
N PRO A 48 -0.11 -9.39 -8.64
CA PRO A 48 1.05 -10.27 -8.64
C PRO A 48 2.20 -9.66 -7.85
N HIS A 49 3.02 -10.51 -7.23
CA HIS A 49 4.23 -10.05 -6.53
C HIS A 49 5.22 -9.40 -7.50
N ASP A 50 5.38 -9.97 -8.68
CA ASP A 50 6.26 -9.47 -9.74
C ASP A 50 5.61 -9.66 -11.11
N GLY A 51 4.72 -8.74 -11.48
CA GLY A 51 4.05 -8.71 -12.77
C GLY A 51 4.81 -7.89 -13.81
N GLU A 52 4.35 -7.93 -15.04
CA GLU A 52 4.92 -7.15 -16.14
C GLU A 52 4.70 -5.64 -15.94
N TYR A 53 3.52 -5.24 -15.50
CA TYR A 53 3.11 -3.84 -15.30
C TYR A 53 2.89 -3.48 -13.84
N ILE A 54 2.45 -4.44 -13.02
CA ILE A 54 2.06 -4.24 -11.64
C ILE A 54 2.86 -5.19 -10.75
N SER A 55 3.44 -4.66 -9.70
CA SER A 55 4.03 -5.48 -8.63
C SER A 55 3.44 -5.05 -7.29
N TYR A 56 3.06 -6.01 -6.46
CA TYR A 56 2.45 -5.78 -5.16
C TYR A 56 3.06 -6.69 -4.09
N TRP A 57 3.47 -6.09 -2.98
CA TRP A 57 3.95 -6.85 -1.83
C TRP A 57 3.72 -6.09 -0.52
N GLN A 58 3.95 -6.77 0.58
CA GLN A 58 3.89 -6.19 1.92
C GLN A 58 5.26 -6.24 2.57
N THR A 59 5.62 -5.19 3.30
CA THR A 59 6.91 -5.08 3.97
C THR A 59 6.81 -4.20 5.21
N PRO A 60 7.57 -4.46 6.28
CA PRO A 60 7.61 -3.58 7.44
C PRO A 60 8.31 -2.24 7.16
N TRP A 61 9.14 -2.18 6.15
CA TRP A 61 9.82 -0.95 5.73
C TRP A 61 10.20 -0.99 4.25
N LEU A 62 10.38 0.18 3.68
CA LEU A 62 10.82 0.37 2.30
C LEU A 62 11.72 1.59 2.24
N GLU A 63 12.82 1.49 1.51
CA GLU A 63 13.70 2.60 1.21
C GLU A 63 13.81 2.78 -0.31
N VAL A 64 13.69 4.01 -0.76
CA VAL A 64 13.75 4.38 -2.17
C VAL A 64 14.95 5.27 -2.39
N HIS A 65 15.87 4.85 -3.26
CA HIS A 65 17.06 5.58 -3.66
C HIS A 65 16.94 5.91 -5.16
N PRO A 66 16.33 7.02 -5.52
CA PRO A 66 16.26 7.45 -6.91
C PRO A 66 17.60 8.04 -7.36
N ASP A 67 17.89 7.98 -8.65
CA ASP A 67 19.07 8.62 -9.25
C ASP A 67 19.00 10.16 -9.13
N GLU A 68 17.80 10.69 -9.20
CA GLU A 68 17.50 12.12 -8.99
C GLU A 68 16.40 12.29 -7.95
N THR A 69 16.20 13.52 -7.47
CA THR A 69 15.09 13.79 -6.54
C THR A 69 13.75 13.48 -7.19
N ILE A 70 12.92 12.73 -6.48
CA ILE A 70 11.56 12.38 -6.92
C ILE A 70 10.50 13.21 -6.19
N PRO A 71 9.41 13.56 -6.88
CA PRO A 71 8.23 14.09 -6.22
C PRO A 71 7.53 12.97 -5.43
N VAL A 72 7.20 13.28 -4.19
CA VAL A 72 6.45 12.39 -3.30
C VAL A 72 5.21 13.14 -2.82
N ASN A 73 4.07 12.49 -2.87
CA ASN A 73 2.85 13.00 -2.25
C ASN A 73 2.63 12.23 -0.95
N LEU A 74 2.63 12.93 0.17
CA LEU A 74 2.41 12.36 1.48
C LEU A 74 1.09 12.92 2.03
N ASP A 75 0.05 12.10 1.97
CA ASP A 75 -1.31 12.47 2.39
C ASP A 75 -1.81 13.81 1.82
N GLY A 76 -1.52 14.05 0.55
CA GLY A 76 -1.90 15.29 -0.15
C GLY A 76 -0.84 16.40 -0.15
N GLU A 77 0.25 16.25 0.60
CA GLU A 77 1.35 17.21 0.61
C GLU A 77 2.44 16.83 -0.39
N PRO A 78 2.73 17.68 -1.39
CA PRO A 78 3.80 17.45 -2.35
C PRO A 78 5.16 17.77 -1.73
N LEU A 79 6.06 16.81 -1.75
CA LEU A 79 7.43 16.91 -1.25
C LEU A 79 8.40 16.38 -2.30
N ARG A 80 9.69 16.69 -2.16
CA ARG A 80 10.75 16.15 -3.02
C ARG A 80 11.88 15.63 -2.15
N PHE A 81 12.31 14.40 -2.45
CA PHE A 81 13.37 13.73 -1.68
C PHE A 81 14.40 13.09 -2.60
N ALA A 82 15.66 13.08 -2.15
CA ALA A 82 16.72 12.30 -2.77
C ALA A 82 16.70 10.84 -2.32
N THR A 83 16.35 10.60 -1.06
CA THR A 83 16.16 9.27 -0.49
C THR A 83 15.00 9.33 0.48
N VAL A 84 14.13 8.33 0.45
CA VAL A 84 12.98 8.23 1.33
C VAL A 84 12.94 6.84 1.97
N ARG A 85 12.84 6.80 3.29
CA ARG A 85 12.55 5.59 4.04
C ARG A 85 11.14 5.67 4.61
N TYR A 86 10.37 4.65 4.36
CA TYR A 86 9.05 4.43 4.92
C TYR A 86 9.09 3.25 5.86
N GLU A 87 8.49 3.38 7.01
CA GLU A 87 8.49 2.34 8.03
C GLU A 87 7.12 2.27 8.71
N ALA A 88 6.60 1.05 8.87
CA ALA A 88 5.43 0.83 9.71
C ALA A 88 5.86 0.80 11.18
N VAL A 89 5.19 1.57 12.02
CA VAL A 89 5.44 1.60 13.46
C VAL A 89 4.27 0.92 14.17
N PRO A 90 4.41 -0.37 14.55
CA PRO A 90 3.34 -1.10 15.22
C PRO A 90 2.95 -0.43 16.54
N ASN A 91 1.65 -0.48 16.84
CA ASN A 91 1.11 0.04 18.11
C ASN A 91 1.40 1.53 18.39
N ALA A 92 1.66 2.33 17.35
CA ALA A 92 1.95 3.76 17.50
C ALA A 92 0.72 4.57 17.95
N ILE A 93 -0.47 4.12 17.58
CA ILE A 93 -1.75 4.75 17.93
C ILE A 93 -2.77 3.70 18.39
N GLN A 94 -3.76 4.13 19.15
CA GLN A 94 -4.92 3.32 19.53
C GLN A 94 -6.16 3.86 18.83
N LEU A 95 -6.92 2.97 18.21
CA LEU A 95 -8.16 3.28 17.51
C LEU A 95 -9.30 2.45 18.06
N ILE A 96 -10.46 3.07 18.20
CA ILE A 96 -11.71 2.36 18.48
C ILE A 96 -12.30 1.95 17.14
N VAL A 97 -12.46 0.65 16.94
CA VAL A 97 -12.99 0.07 15.70
C VAL A 97 -14.20 -0.81 16.01
N PRO A 98 -15.16 -0.92 15.07
CA PRO A 98 -16.29 -1.84 15.25
C PRO A 98 -15.82 -3.30 15.31
N PRO A 99 -16.58 -4.18 15.97
CA PRO A 99 -16.19 -5.58 16.18
C PRO A 99 -15.92 -6.37 14.90
N ASN A 100 -16.55 -5.98 13.79
CA ASN A 100 -16.42 -6.61 12.46
C ASN A 100 -15.61 -5.77 11.46
N CYS A 101 -14.70 -4.93 11.96
CA CYS A 101 -13.84 -4.11 11.10
C CYS A 101 -12.94 -5.00 10.24
N ARG A 102 -13.03 -4.82 8.92
CA ARG A 102 -12.24 -5.59 7.94
C ARG A 102 -10.79 -5.12 7.80
N LEU A 103 -10.45 -3.98 8.41
CA LEU A 103 -9.11 -3.39 8.36
C LEU A 103 -8.18 -3.92 9.44
N ILE A 104 -8.70 -4.72 10.37
CA ILE A 104 -7.92 -5.37 11.43
C ILE A 104 -7.86 -6.88 11.22
N SER A 105 -6.81 -7.49 11.73
CA SER A 105 -6.70 -8.94 11.80
C SER A 105 -7.82 -9.48 12.70
N GLN A 106 -8.53 -10.49 12.22
CA GLN A 106 -9.51 -11.16 13.09
C GLN A 106 -8.75 -11.79 14.25
N ARG A 107 -8.91 -11.21 15.43
CA ARG A 107 -8.47 -11.91 16.64
C ARG A 107 -9.27 -13.20 16.72
N PRO A 108 -8.62 -14.35 16.99
CA PRO A 108 -9.36 -15.56 17.32
C PRO A 108 -10.31 -15.20 18.46
N LYS A 109 -11.59 -15.52 18.31
CA LYS A 109 -12.55 -15.33 19.39
C LYS A 109 -11.97 -16.09 20.59
N LEU A 110 -11.55 -15.36 21.59
CA LEU A 110 -11.30 -15.94 22.90
C LEU A 110 -12.65 -16.55 23.29
N ASN A 111 -12.76 -17.86 23.18
CA ASN A 111 -13.85 -18.60 23.78
C ASN A 111 -13.70 -18.40 25.29
N ALA A 112 -14.53 -17.53 25.80
CA ALA A 112 -14.64 -17.34 27.23
C ALA A 112 -15.29 -18.60 27.85
#